data_079706c4dd6f64234952c33c49a4e465
#
_entry.id   079706c4dd6f64234952c33c49a4e465
#
_cell.length_a   1.000
_cell.length_b   1.000
_cell.length_c   1.000
_cell.angle_alpha   90.00
_cell.angle_beta   90.00
_cell.angle_gamma   90.00
#
_symmetry.space_group_name_H-M   'P 1'
#
loop_
_entity.id
_entity.type
_entity.pdbx_description
1 polymer ?
#
loop_
_entity_poly.entity_id
_entity_poly.type
_entity_poly.pdbx_seq_one_letter_code
_entity_poly.pdbx_strand_id
1 'polypeptide(L)'
;SRIAASDLVPSSLREAAEQAASRQIRHLATLGGNLCQHTRCGYYRLRSFPSLKRGDDTCPVQADGAVQETAGIFENRPCACAHPSSVAPSIGTCDATVHVVGAEGERAVPFAALWAAPEKGRASDTVLAATDVITHVELAARDAAAGWRVAHEEIRQKAAFDWPLVSCAVALRVEGDAVAEASVWLGAVAPTPIRSGAAEAALVGKPFDAKRAASAGEAAVEGATPLAGTRYKLQLVRVAVRRAVAKAWGRS
;
A
#
# COMPACT_ATOMS: atom_id res chain seq x y z
N SER A 1 -0.15 14.49 -13.63
CA SER A 1 -0.80 13.19 -13.79
C SER A 1 -2.29 13.37 -14.04
N ARG A 2 -2.87 12.61 -14.97
CA ARG A 2 -4.32 12.67 -15.23
C ARG A 2 -5.14 12.28 -13.99
N ILE A 3 -4.68 11.31 -13.22
CA ILE A 3 -5.34 10.89 -11.98
C ILE A 3 -5.34 12.04 -10.97
N ALA A 4 -4.21 12.71 -10.76
CA ALA A 4 -4.09 13.82 -9.82
C ALA A 4 -4.99 15.03 -10.17
N ALA A 5 -5.31 15.21 -11.45
CA ALA A 5 -6.17 16.31 -11.94
C ALA A 5 -7.64 15.91 -12.11
N SER A 6 -8.04 14.68 -11.77
CA SER A 6 -9.39 14.18 -12.00
C SER A 6 -10.26 14.28 -10.76
N ASP A 7 -11.43 14.87 -10.87
CA ASP A 7 -12.44 14.87 -9.81
C ASP A 7 -13.31 13.59 -9.79
N LEU A 8 -13.11 12.70 -10.77
CA LEU A 8 -13.82 11.42 -10.87
C LEU A 8 -13.23 10.33 -9.98
N VAL A 9 -12.04 10.55 -9.41
CA VAL A 9 -11.40 9.59 -8.52
C VAL A 9 -11.33 10.10 -7.08
N PRO A 10 -11.30 9.20 -6.07
CA PRO A 10 -11.21 9.60 -4.67
C PRO A 10 -10.01 10.50 -4.39
N SER A 11 -10.16 11.47 -3.49
CA SER A 11 -9.09 12.42 -3.13
C SER A 11 -7.83 11.70 -2.61
N SER A 12 -7.98 10.59 -1.88
CA SER A 12 -6.85 9.76 -1.44
C SER A 12 -6.00 9.23 -2.59
N LEU A 13 -6.63 8.83 -3.71
CA LEU A 13 -5.90 8.36 -4.89
C LEU A 13 -5.25 9.53 -5.64
N ARG A 14 -5.90 10.70 -5.70
CA ARG A 14 -5.31 11.93 -6.27
C ARG A 14 -4.05 12.32 -5.50
N GLU A 15 -4.12 12.39 -4.17
CA GLU A 15 -2.99 12.70 -3.30
C GLU A 15 -1.84 11.70 -3.47
N ALA A 16 -2.12 10.39 -3.47
CA ALA A 16 -1.12 9.37 -3.71
C ALA A 16 -0.43 9.53 -5.08
N ALA A 17 -1.21 9.85 -6.12
CA ALA A 17 -0.69 10.07 -7.47
C ALA A 17 0.14 11.36 -7.60
N GLU A 18 -0.21 12.42 -6.86
CA GLU A 18 0.57 13.66 -6.80
C GLU A 18 1.92 13.47 -6.12
N GLN A 19 1.93 12.65 -5.08
CA GLN A 19 3.11 12.37 -4.29
C GLN A 19 4.03 11.32 -4.93
N ALA A 20 3.53 10.53 -5.88
CA ALA A 20 4.31 9.49 -6.52
C ALA A 20 5.42 10.08 -7.41
N ALA A 21 6.67 9.65 -7.18
CA ALA A 21 7.85 9.95 -8.00
C ALA A 21 8.06 11.46 -8.33
N SER A 22 8.86 11.77 -9.35
CA SER A 22 9.04 13.13 -9.84
C SER A 22 7.98 13.50 -10.87
N ARG A 23 7.81 14.82 -11.17
CA ARG A 23 6.91 15.27 -12.23
C ARG A 23 7.23 14.64 -13.58
N GLN A 24 8.51 14.51 -13.93
CA GLN A 24 8.98 13.90 -15.17
C GLN A 24 8.56 12.42 -15.26
N ILE A 25 8.76 11.66 -14.18
CA ILE A 25 8.32 10.25 -14.12
C ILE A 25 6.81 10.16 -14.25
N ARG A 26 6.04 11.01 -13.57
CA ARG A 26 4.56 11.01 -13.66
C ARG A 26 4.00 11.35 -15.05
N HIS A 27 4.77 12.01 -15.91
CA HIS A 27 4.36 12.24 -17.29
C HIS A 27 4.33 10.96 -18.13
N LEU A 28 5.21 10.01 -17.85
CA LEU A 28 5.35 8.74 -18.57
C LEU A 28 4.76 7.54 -17.84
N ALA A 29 4.66 7.63 -16.51
CA ALA A 29 4.17 6.53 -15.68
C ALA A 29 2.69 6.23 -15.93
N THR A 30 2.38 4.93 -16.00
CA THR A 30 1.01 4.42 -16.03
C THR A 30 0.59 3.88 -14.67
N LEU A 31 -0.71 3.77 -14.43
CA LEU A 31 -1.25 3.16 -13.23
C LEU A 31 -0.84 1.68 -13.14
N GLY A 32 -1.02 0.93 -14.23
CA GLY A 32 -0.60 -0.48 -14.30
C GLY A 32 0.89 -0.66 -14.01
N GLY A 33 1.75 0.18 -14.59
CA GLY A 33 3.19 0.16 -14.31
C GLY A 33 3.54 0.50 -12.86
N ASN A 34 2.74 1.35 -12.18
CA ASN A 34 2.93 1.61 -10.76
C ASN A 34 2.52 0.41 -9.90
N LEU A 35 1.44 -0.29 -10.22
CA LEU A 35 1.02 -1.50 -9.52
C LEU A 35 2.01 -2.66 -9.73
N CYS A 36 2.54 -2.82 -10.95
CA CYS A 36 3.46 -3.90 -11.30
C CYS A 36 4.93 -3.59 -10.97
N GLN A 37 5.23 -2.57 -10.19
CA GLN A 37 6.61 -2.24 -9.83
C GLN A 37 7.28 -3.39 -9.08
N HIS A 38 8.52 -3.68 -9.44
CA HIS A 38 9.38 -4.57 -8.65
C HIS A 38 9.88 -3.86 -7.40
N THR A 39 10.14 -4.63 -6.36
CA THR A 39 10.71 -4.15 -5.10
C THR A 39 11.93 -3.25 -5.28
N ARG A 40 12.13 -2.31 -4.36
CA ARG A 40 13.29 -1.42 -4.28
C ARG A 40 14.39 -1.98 -3.37
N CYS A 41 14.27 -3.22 -2.93
CA CYS A 41 15.28 -3.90 -2.13
C CYS A 41 16.67 -3.83 -2.80
N GLY A 42 17.67 -3.30 -2.08
CA GLY A 42 19.02 -3.14 -2.60
C GLY A 42 19.66 -4.48 -3.01
N TYR A 43 19.45 -5.53 -2.24
CA TYR A 43 19.93 -6.88 -2.57
C TYR A 43 19.31 -7.45 -3.84
N TYR A 44 18.01 -7.21 -4.07
CA TYR A 44 17.37 -7.60 -5.34
C TYR A 44 17.92 -6.83 -6.53
N ARG A 45 18.21 -5.53 -6.39
CA ARG A 45 18.62 -4.66 -7.49
C ARG A 45 20.10 -4.75 -7.84
N LEU A 46 20.93 -5.18 -6.91
CA LEU A 46 22.37 -5.36 -7.10
C LEU A 46 22.66 -6.83 -7.39
N ARG A 47 23.13 -7.14 -8.61
CA ARG A 47 23.40 -8.51 -9.04
C ARG A 47 24.53 -9.22 -8.29
N SER A 48 25.37 -8.46 -7.60
CA SER A 48 26.46 -8.98 -6.76
C SER A 48 26.01 -9.68 -5.48
N PHE A 49 24.74 -9.51 -5.10
CA PHE A 49 24.18 -10.16 -3.91
C PHE A 49 23.17 -11.25 -4.31
N PRO A 50 23.03 -12.34 -3.53
CA PRO A 50 21.96 -13.30 -3.74
C PRO A 50 20.58 -12.65 -3.49
N SER A 51 19.54 -13.18 -4.11
CA SER A 51 18.16 -12.75 -3.88
C SER A 51 17.17 -13.85 -4.18
N LEU A 52 16.33 -14.20 -3.21
CA LEU A 52 15.26 -15.18 -3.37
C LEU A 52 14.41 -14.90 -4.61
N LYS A 53 14.05 -13.64 -4.86
CA LYS A 53 13.24 -13.24 -6.03
C LYS A 53 13.95 -13.44 -7.38
N ARG A 54 15.28 -13.59 -7.40
CA ARG A 54 16.06 -13.94 -8.60
C ARG A 54 16.36 -15.44 -8.72
N GLY A 55 15.91 -16.27 -7.77
CA GLY A 55 16.09 -17.71 -7.80
C GLY A 55 17.16 -18.25 -6.86
N ASP A 56 17.82 -17.40 -6.08
CA ASP A 56 18.73 -17.85 -5.01
C ASP A 56 17.95 -18.42 -3.82
N ASP A 57 18.63 -19.18 -2.95
CA ASP A 57 17.99 -19.87 -1.82
C ASP A 57 17.74 -18.97 -0.61
N THR A 58 18.33 -17.78 -0.59
CA THR A 58 18.33 -16.91 0.60
C THR A 58 17.80 -15.51 0.31
N CYS A 59 17.28 -14.89 1.35
CA CYS A 59 16.99 -13.45 1.40
C CYS A 59 18.00 -12.77 2.34
N PRO A 60 19.05 -12.11 1.83
CA PRO A 60 20.11 -11.53 2.65
C PRO A 60 19.62 -10.50 3.66
N VAL A 61 18.49 -9.84 3.39
CA VAL A 61 17.87 -8.87 4.32
C VAL A 61 17.58 -9.50 5.69
N GLN A 62 17.37 -10.81 5.75
CA GLN A 62 17.04 -11.51 6.99
C GLN A 62 18.26 -11.88 7.83
N ALA A 63 19.47 -11.69 7.30
CA ALA A 63 20.71 -11.98 8.02
C ALA A 63 21.01 -10.88 9.05
N ASP A 64 21.70 -11.26 10.13
CA ASP A 64 22.20 -10.31 11.11
C ASP A 64 23.22 -9.35 10.47
N GLY A 65 23.12 -8.07 10.81
CA GLY A 65 23.97 -7.03 10.24
C GLY A 65 23.62 -6.62 8.80
N ALA A 66 22.56 -7.16 8.19
CA ALA A 66 22.11 -6.74 6.87
C ALA A 66 21.52 -5.32 6.88
N VAL A 67 21.55 -4.67 5.73
CA VAL A 67 20.83 -3.40 5.51
C VAL A 67 19.34 -3.69 5.42
N GLN A 68 18.58 -3.32 6.45
CA GLN A 68 17.18 -3.73 6.65
C GLN A 68 16.19 -2.56 6.61
N GLU A 69 16.64 -1.32 6.60
CA GLU A 69 15.82 -0.12 6.88
C GLU A 69 14.58 0.02 5.99
N THR A 70 14.66 -0.45 4.75
CA THR A 70 13.55 -0.38 3.80
C THR A 70 12.72 -1.66 3.72
N ALA A 71 13.06 -2.69 4.51
CA ALA A 71 12.36 -3.96 4.48
C ALA A 71 10.94 -3.89 5.07
N GLY A 72 10.13 -4.89 4.76
CA GLY A 72 8.78 -5.07 5.31
C GLY A 72 8.81 -5.49 6.78
N ILE A 73 7.71 -5.23 7.46
CA ILE A 73 7.47 -5.67 8.86
C ILE A 73 6.32 -6.67 8.97
N PHE A 74 5.60 -6.90 7.89
CA PHE A 74 4.57 -7.92 7.77
C PHE A 74 4.94 -8.88 6.65
N GLU A 75 4.48 -10.13 6.75
CA GLU A 75 4.66 -11.16 5.71
C GLU A 75 6.10 -11.21 5.15
N ASN A 76 7.07 -10.89 5.99
CA ASN A 76 8.45 -10.67 5.60
C ASN A 76 9.27 -11.97 5.47
N ARG A 77 8.61 -13.11 5.42
CA ARG A 77 9.20 -14.42 5.12
C ARG A 77 8.48 -15.09 3.95
N PRO A 78 9.19 -15.77 3.07
CA PRO A 78 10.64 -15.98 3.02
C PRO A 78 11.45 -14.78 2.51
N CYS A 79 10.81 -13.70 2.04
CA CYS A 79 11.46 -12.49 1.55
C CYS A 79 10.95 -11.25 2.28
N ALA A 80 11.86 -10.45 2.82
CA ALA A 80 11.52 -9.24 3.58
C ALA A 80 11.42 -7.97 2.70
N CYS A 81 11.21 -8.08 1.40
CA CYS A 81 11.03 -6.91 0.54
C CYS A 81 9.75 -6.14 0.90
N ALA A 82 9.70 -4.87 0.52
CA ALA A 82 8.49 -4.08 0.60
C ALA A 82 8.03 -3.69 -0.82
N HIS A 83 6.71 -3.73 -1.05
CA HIS A 83 6.09 -3.32 -2.31
C HIS A 83 6.13 -1.79 -2.43
N PRO A 84 6.61 -1.22 -3.56
CA PRO A 84 6.88 0.22 -3.65
C PRO A 84 5.74 1.05 -4.24
N SER A 85 4.57 0.47 -4.53
CA SER A 85 3.47 1.22 -5.13
C SER A 85 2.89 2.25 -4.17
N SER A 86 2.98 3.53 -4.52
CA SER A 86 2.39 4.63 -3.75
C SER A 86 0.87 4.67 -3.86
N VAL A 87 0.29 4.20 -4.98
CA VAL A 87 -1.16 4.31 -5.22
C VAL A 87 -1.93 3.07 -4.77
N ALA A 88 -1.27 1.93 -4.60
CA ALA A 88 -1.92 0.67 -4.28
C ALA A 88 -2.78 0.71 -3.00
N PRO A 89 -2.35 1.31 -1.88
CA PRO A 89 -3.20 1.43 -0.70
C PRO A 89 -4.50 2.19 -0.96
N SER A 90 -4.43 3.31 -1.72
CA SER A 90 -5.63 4.10 -2.04
C SER A 90 -6.60 3.36 -2.96
N ILE A 91 -6.09 2.57 -3.92
CA ILE A 91 -6.92 1.70 -4.77
C ILE A 91 -7.58 0.61 -3.93
N GLY A 92 -6.83 0.01 -3.00
CA GLY A 92 -7.35 -1.04 -2.11
C GLY A 92 -8.54 -0.59 -1.27
N THR A 93 -8.63 0.69 -0.91
CA THR A 93 -9.79 1.21 -0.17
C THR A 93 -11.08 1.30 -1.00
N CYS A 94 -11.02 1.08 -2.32
CA CYS A 94 -12.14 1.30 -3.24
C CYS A 94 -12.78 0.01 -3.77
N ASP A 95 -12.53 -1.16 -3.15
CA ASP A 95 -13.04 -2.47 -3.63
C ASP A 95 -12.84 -2.62 -5.16
N ALA A 96 -11.62 -2.35 -5.59
CA ALA A 96 -11.29 -2.19 -6.99
C ALA A 96 -11.19 -3.52 -7.75
N THR A 97 -11.47 -3.47 -9.05
CA THR A 97 -11.24 -4.57 -9.99
C THR A 97 -10.20 -4.15 -11.02
N VAL A 98 -9.20 -5.00 -11.25
CA VAL A 98 -8.14 -4.79 -12.23
C VAL A 98 -8.46 -5.56 -13.50
N HIS A 99 -8.61 -4.86 -14.62
CA HIS A 99 -8.88 -5.47 -15.93
C HIS A 99 -7.56 -5.71 -16.67
N VAL A 100 -7.40 -6.93 -17.15
CA VAL A 100 -6.16 -7.44 -17.72
C VAL A 100 -6.43 -8.09 -19.06
N VAL A 101 -5.56 -7.86 -20.03
CA VAL A 101 -5.49 -8.58 -21.31
C VAL A 101 -4.20 -9.39 -21.34
N GLY A 102 -4.30 -10.65 -21.63
CA GLY A 102 -3.17 -11.57 -21.77
C GLY A 102 -3.36 -12.52 -22.94
N ALA A 103 -2.50 -13.53 -23.04
CA ALA A 103 -2.54 -14.52 -24.12
C ALA A 103 -3.87 -15.31 -24.19
N GLU A 104 -4.55 -15.48 -23.06
CA GLU A 104 -5.83 -16.17 -22.94
C GLU A 104 -7.04 -15.25 -23.08
N GLY A 105 -6.83 -13.99 -23.44
CA GLY A 105 -7.87 -12.99 -23.59
C GLY A 105 -8.01 -12.03 -22.40
N GLU A 106 -9.19 -11.43 -22.29
CA GLU A 106 -9.51 -10.45 -21.24
C GLU A 106 -9.97 -11.16 -19.97
N ARG A 107 -9.56 -10.63 -18.81
CA ARG A 107 -10.06 -11.06 -17.50
C ARG A 107 -10.07 -9.94 -16.49
N ALA A 108 -10.95 -10.06 -15.51
CA ALA A 108 -11.06 -9.17 -14.37
C ALA A 108 -10.49 -9.85 -13.11
N VAL A 109 -9.63 -9.15 -12.40
CA VAL A 109 -8.97 -9.64 -11.17
C VAL A 109 -9.36 -8.70 -10.02
N PRO A 110 -10.03 -9.18 -8.96
CA PRO A 110 -10.24 -8.36 -7.76
C PRO A 110 -8.90 -7.83 -7.25
N PHE A 111 -8.83 -6.56 -6.85
CA PHE A 111 -7.58 -5.92 -6.44
C PHE A 111 -6.89 -6.69 -5.30
N ALA A 112 -7.64 -7.20 -4.34
CA ALA A 112 -7.09 -8.01 -3.24
C ALA A 112 -6.46 -9.33 -3.72
N ALA A 113 -6.90 -9.88 -4.86
CA ALA A 113 -6.37 -11.10 -5.47
C ALA A 113 -5.26 -10.85 -6.51
N LEU A 114 -4.92 -9.59 -6.77
CA LEU A 114 -3.85 -9.23 -7.70
C LEU A 114 -2.47 -9.66 -7.19
N TRP A 115 -2.31 -9.80 -5.89
CA TRP A 115 -1.01 -9.90 -5.23
C TRP A 115 -0.58 -11.35 -5.03
N ALA A 116 0.72 -11.59 -5.19
CA ALA A 116 1.33 -12.90 -5.00
C ALA A 116 2.40 -12.83 -3.90
N ALA A 117 2.34 -13.78 -2.97
CA ALA A 117 3.36 -13.92 -1.95
C ALA A 117 4.76 -14.15 -2.56
N PRO A 118 5.83 -13.65 -1.93
CA PRO A 118 7.19 -13.89 -2.40
C PRO A 118 7.52 -15.38 -2.39
N GLU A 119 8.08 -15.85 -3.51
CA GLU A 119 8.66 -17.18 -3.62
C GLU A 119 9.97 -17.16 -4.39
N LYS A 120 10.71 -18.28 -4.36
CA LYS A 120 11.98 -18.41 -5.06
C LYS A 120 11.78 -18.26 -6.57
N GLY A 121 12.54 -17.33 -7.19
CA GLY A 121 12.49 -17.06 -8.62
C GLY A 121 11.32 -16.21 -9.09
N ARG A 122 10.38 -15.86 -8.21
CA ARG A 122 9.29 -14.94 -8.55
C ARG A 122 9.73 -13.48 -8.40
N ALA A 123 10.04 -12.83 -9.51
CA ALA A 123 10.41 -11.42 -9.53
C ALA A 123 9.21 -10.49 -9.29
N SER A 124 8.04 -10.82 -9.85
CA SER A 124 6.80 -10.05 -9.71
C SER A 124 6.15 -10.29 -8.34
N ASP A 125 5.50 -9.26 -7.80
CA ASP A 125 4.65 -9.33 -6.61
C ASP A 125 3.15 -9.44 -6.98
N THR A 126 2.84 -9.71 -8.26
CA THR A 126 1.48 -9.90 -8.78
C THR A 126 1.29 -11.29 -9.37
N VAL A 127 0.03 -11.72 -9.48
CA VAL A 127 -0.36 -12.99 -10.16
C VAL A 127 -0.31 -12.90 -11.68
N LEU A 128 0.06 -11.73 -12.22
CA LEU A 128 0.08 -11.48 -13.66
C LEU A 128 1.23 -12.22 -14.34
N ALA A 129 0.96 -12.78 -15.51
CA ALA A 129 1.97 -13.31 -16.40
C ALA A 129 2.81 -12.19 -17.04
N ALA A 130 4.00 -12.52 -17.55
CA ALA A 130 4.88 -11.55 -18.21
C ALA A 130 4.26 -10.89 -19.47
N THR A 131 3.28 -11.56 -20.08
CA THR A 131 2.56 -11.10 -21.27
C THR A 131 1.27 -10.35 -20.95
N ASP A 132 0.90 -10.26 -19.67
CA ASP A 132 -0.32 -9.58 -19.26
C ASP A 132 -0.14 -8.06 -19.23
N VAL A 133 -1.19 -7.36 -19.64
CA VAL A 133 -1.26 -5.90 -19.62
C VAL A 133 -2.48 -5.46 -18.83
N ILE A 134 -2.28 -4.65 -17.80
CA ILE A 134 -3.38 -3.98 -17.11
C ILE A 134 -3.91 -2.88 -18.03
N THR A 135 -5.16 -3.00 -18.45
CA THR A 135 -5.81 -2.04 -19.34
C THR A 135 -6.43 -0.89 -18.55
N HIS A 136 -7.12 -1.18 -17.46
CA HIS A 136 -7.71 -0.19 -16.57
C HIS A 136 -7.99 -0.80 -15.19
N VAL A 137 -8.32 0.06 -14.24
CA VAL A 137 -8.76 -0.31 -12.89
C VAL A 137 -10.13 0.34 -12.67
N GLU A 138 -11.13 -0.48 -12.41
CA GLU A 138 -12.46 -0.06 -12.02
C GLU A 138 -12.48 0.13 -10.49
N LEU A 139 -13.04 1.25 -10.03
CA LEU A 139 -13.13 1.59 -8.61
C LEU A 139 -14.61 1.64 -8.21
N ALA A 140 -14.97 0.99 -7.10
CA ALA A 140 -16.26 1.26 -6.49
C ALA A 140 -16.30 2.72 -6.01
N ALA A 141 -17.44 3.38 -6.24
CA ALA A 141 -17.62 4.77 -5.85
C ALA A 141 -17.53 4.93 -4.32
N ARG A 142 -16.69 5.85 -3.88
CA ARG A 142 -16.59 6.31 -2.49
C ARG A 142 -17.10 7.75 -2.43
N ASP A 143 -18.40 7.90 -2.71
CA ASP A 143 -19.06 9.19 -2.82
C ASP A 143 -19.21 9.85 -1.43
N ALA A 144 -18.82 11.12 -1.34
CA ALA A 144 -19.00 11.91 -0.13
C ALA A 144 -20.48 12.11 0.23
N ALA A 145 -21.38 12.17 -0.76
CA ALA A 145 -22.83 12.24 -0.52
C ALA A 145 -23.37 10.96 0.14
N ALA A 146 -22.74 9.81 -0.09
CA ALA A 146 -23.03 8.54 0.59
C ALA A 146 -22.28 8.39 1.94
N GLY A 147 -21.73 9.47 2.48
CA GLY A 147 -21.03 9.49 3.77
C GLY A 147 -19.58 8.99 3.73
N TRP A 148 -19.03 8.71 2.55
CA TRP A 148 -17.64 8.28 2.44
C TRP A 148 -16.65 9.43 2.62
N ARG A 149 -15.63 9.19 3.44
CA ARG A 149 -14.50 10.09 3.68
C ARG A 149 -13.21 9.31 3.47
N VAL A 150 -12.32 9.83 2.66
CA VAL A 150 -11.10 9.14 2.27
C VAL A 150 -9.87 10.00 2.55
N ALA A 151 -8.76 9.37 2.88
CA ALA A 151 -7.49 10.07 3.04
C ALA A 151 -6.32 9.15 2.69
N HIS A 152 -5.22 9.79 2.33
CA HIS A 152 -3.92 9.18 2.11
C HIS A 152 -2.87 9.86 2.98
N GLU A 153 -1.94 9.08 3.52
CA GLU A 153 -0.81 9.55 4.31
C GLU A 153 0.44 8.78 3.94
N GLU A 154 1.54 9.48 3.72
CA GLU A 154 2.85 8.88 3.48
C GLU A 154 3.90 9.48 4.41
N ILE A 155 4.75 8.63 4.98
CA ILE A 155 5.92 9.04 5.76
C ILE A 155 7.18 8.64 4.99
N ARG A 156 8.04 9.61 4.70
CA ARG A 156 9.26 9.49 3.91
C ARG A 156 10.47 10.03 4.67
N GLN A 157 11.68 9.69 4.24
CA GLN A 157 12.91 10.31 4.74
C GLN A 157 13.10 11.72 4.17
N LYS A 158 12.74 11.91 2.88
CA LYS A 158 12.86 13.19 2.19
C LYS A 158 11.48 13.71 1.83
N ALA A 159 11.30 15.02 1.83
CA ALA A 159 10.02 15.66 1.53
C ALA A 159 9.54 15.42 0.09
N ALA A 160 10.44 15.16 -0.86
CA ALA A 160 10.12 14.95 -2.26
C ALA A 160 11.04 13.89 -2.90
N PHE A 161 10.55 13.26 -3.98
CA PHE A 161 11.29 12.33 -4.84
C PHE A 161 11.85 11.10 -4.10
N ASP A 162 11.14 10.64 -3.09
CA ASP A 162 11.53 9.49 -2.30
C ASP A 162 10.40 8.47 -2.22
N TRP A 163 10.72 7.20 -1.97
CA TRP A 163 9.74 6.17 -1.68
C TRP A 163 9.27 6.30 -0.24
N PRO A 164 7.99 5.98 0.04
CA PRO A 164 7.52 5.96 1.41
C PRO A 164 8.24 4.87 2.22
N LEU A 165 8.56 5.20 3.47
CA LEU A 165 8.91 4.21 4.49
C LEU A 165 7.66 3.46 4.93
N VAL A 166 6.54 4.17 5.01
CA VAL A 166 5.20 3.68 5.31
C VAL A 166 4.19 4.55 4.57
N SER A 167 3.18 3.95 3.98
CA SER A 167 1.99 4.65 3.50
C SER A 167 0.73 4.00 4.06
N CYS A 168 -0.32 4.81 4.20
CA CYS A 168 -1.64 4.38 4.66
C CYS A 168 -2.70 5.09 3.84
N ALA A 169 -3.71 4.34 3.40
CA ALA A 169 -4.93 4.91 2.86
C ALA A 169 -6.13 4.40 3.66
N VAL A 170 -7.09 5.28 3.88
CA VAL A 170 -8.33 4.95 4.57
C VAL A 170 -9.54 5.41 3.78
N ALA A 171 -10.61 4.61 3.84
CA ALA A 171 -11.96 5.01 3.48
C ALA A 171 -12.88 4.70 4.64
N LEU A 172 -13.61 5.70 5.11
CA LEU A 172 -14.54 5.61 6.22
C LEU A 172 -15.94 5.97 5.73
N ARG A 173 -16.91 5.11 5.92
CA ARG A 173 -18.33 5.49 5.76
C ARG A 173 -18.86 5.94 7.10
N VAL A 174 -19.30 7.19 7.15
CA VAL A 174 -19.72 7.86 8.39
C VAL A 174 -21.23 7.98 8.40
N GLU A 175 -21.86 7.56 9.51
CA GLU A 175 -23.27 7.73 9.81
C GLU A 175 -23.40 8.44 11.17
N GLY A 176 -23.92 9.67 11.14
CA GLY A 176 -23.93 10.51 12.34
C GLY A 176 -22.51 10.82 12.83
N ASP A 177 -22.22 10.41 14.06
CA ASP A 177 -20.91 10.56 14.71
C ASP A 177 -20.09 9.28 14.75
N ALA A 178 -20.57 8.20 14.13
CA ALA A 178 -19.94 6.89 14.13
C ALA A 178 -19.41 6.47 12.75
N VAL A 179 -18.40 5.59 12.76
CA VAL A 179 -17.89 4.91 11.57
C VAL A 179 -18.72 3.65 11.35
N ALA A 180 -19.54 3.64 10.29
CA ALA A 180 -20.34 2.47 9.91
C ALA A 180 -19.49 1.41 9.18
N GLU A 181 -18.60 1.84 8.30
CA GLU A 181 -17.66 0.97 7.58
C GLU A 181 -16.27 1.61 7.53
N ALA A 182 -15.24 0.78 7.52
CA ALA A 182 -13.86 1.22 7.37
C ALA A 182 -13.11 0.29 6.41
N SER A 183 -12.22 0.88 5.62
CA SER A 183 -11.22 0.17 4.82
C SER A 183 -9.88 0.84 5.05
N VAL A 184 -8.90 0.08 5.57
CA VAL A 184 -7.57 0.58 5.94
C VAL A 184 -6.51 -0.27 5.24
N TRP A 185 -5.73 0.37 4.36
CA TRP A 185 -4.68 -0.29 3.62
C TRP A 185 -3.32 0.33 3.89
N LEU A 186 -2.32 -0.54 4.03
CA LEU A 186 -0.93 -0.17 4.28
C LEU A 186 -0.04 -0.49 3.08
N GLY A 187 0.92 0.37 2.81
CA GLY A 187 1.94 0.19 1.79
C GLY A 187 3.35 0.39 2.33
N ALA A 188 4.34 -0.11 1.61
CA ALA A 188 5.77 -0.08 1.95
C ALA A 188 6.13 -0.82 3.26
N VAL A 189 5.26 -1.68 3.77
CA VAL A 189 5.44 -2.42 5.03
C VAL A 189 5.41 -3.94 4.87
N ALA A 190 5.05 -4.44 3.70
CA ALA A 190 4.98 -5.86 3.35
C ALA A 190 5.39 -6.09 1.88
N PRO A 191 5.64 -7.33 1.46
CA PRO A 191 5.91 -7.66 0.05
C PRO A 191 4.78 -7.28 -0.90
N THR A 192 3.57 -7.14 -0.38
CA THR A 192 2.37 -6.69 -1.09
C THR A 192 1.68 -5.60 -0.29
N PRO A 193 0.82 -4.76 -0.89
CA PRO A 193 -0.09 -3.91 -0.12
C PRO A 193 -1.00 -4.77 0.75
N ILE A 194 -1.22 -4.39 2.00
CA ILE A 194 -2.00 -5.19 2.95
C ILE A 194 -3.17 -4.41 3.53
N ARG A 195 -4.29 -5.11 3.77
CA ARG A 195 -5.46 -4.59 4.46
C ARG A 195 -5.32 -4.82 5.97
N SER A 196 -5.56 -3.80 6.77
CA SER A 196 -5.48 -3.89 8.24
C SER A 196 -6.85 -4.08 8.86
N GLY A 197 -7.34 -5.31 8.90
CA GLY A 197 -8.63 -5.64 9.53
C GLY A 197 -8.68 -5.29 11.02
N ALA A 198 -7.56 -5.37 11.74
CA ALA A 198 -7.48 -4.97 13.15
C ALA A 198 -7.73 -3.46 13.33
N ALA A 199 -7.14 -2.62 12.45
CA ALA A 199 -7.40 -1.17 12.49
C ALA A 199 -8.86 -0.85 12.12
N GLU A 200 -9.46 -1.55 11.15
CA GLU A 200 -10.87 -1.41 10.78
C GLU A 200 -11.80 -1.76 11.94
N ALA A 201 -11.55 -2.90 12.60
CA ALA A 201 -12.34 -3.35 13.76
C ALA A 201 -12.24 -2.36 14.96
N ALA A 202 -11.13 -1.67 15.11
CA ALA A 202 -10.98 -0.64 16.13
C ALA A 202 -11.83 0.60 15.87
N LEU A 203 -12.23 0.86 14.61
CA LEU A 203 -12.98 2.05 14.18
C LEU A 203 -14.49 1.80 14.12
N VAL A 204 -14.90 0.66 13.56
CA VAL A 204 -16.31 0.39 13.20
C VAL A 204 -17.21 0.28 14.43
N GLY A 205 -18.44 0.81 14.30
CA GLY A 205 -19.53 0.71 15.28
C GLY A 205 -19.36 1.60 16.51
N LYS A 206 -18.49 2.60 16.48
CA LYS A 206 -18.19 3.46 17.64
C LYS A 206 -18.15 4.92 17.24
N PRO A 207 -18.57 5.83 18.16
CA PRO A 207 -18.38 7.27 17.97
C PRO A 207 -16.91 7.60 17.72
N PHE A 208 -16.67 8.53 16.81
CA PHE A 208 -15.32 8.93 16.47
C PHE A 208 -14.77 9.96 17.44
N ASP A 209 -13.59 9.71 17.99
CA ASP A 209 -12.78 10.66 18.71
C ASP A 209 -11.28 10.47 18.41
N ALA A 210 -10.43 11.34 18.94
CA ALA A 210 -8.98 11.22 18.76
C ALA A 210 -8.40 9.92 19.35
N LYS A 211 -9.04 9.34 20.39
CA LYS A 211 -8.63 8.06 20.99
C LYS A 211 -8.88 6.91 20.02
N ARG A 212 -9.97 6.96 19.23
CA ARG A 212 -10.27 5.97 18.19
C ARG A 212 -9.21 5.94 17.11
N ALA A 213 -8.82 7.11 16.61
CA ALA A 213 -7.72 7.20 15.64
C ALA A 213 -6.41 6.63 16.20
N ALA A 214 -6.11 6.89 17.48
CA ALA A 214 -4.95 6.31 18.14
C ALA A 214 -5.08 4.78 18.31
N SER A 215 -6.26 4.29 18.75
CA SER A 215 -6.52 2.84 18.88
C SER A 215 -6.39 2.09 17.56
N ALA A 216 -6.88 2.69 16.45
CA ALA A 216 -6.70 2.11 15.12
C ALA A 216 -5.21 2.04 14.73
N GLY A 217 -4.42 3.06 15.07
CA GLY A 217 -2.98 3.05 14.88
C GLY A 217 -2.27 1.96 15.68
N GLU A 218 -2.65 1.73 16.95
CA GLU A 218 -2.10 0.64 17.76
C GLU A 218 -2.49 -0.74 17.19
N ALA A 219 -3.74 -0.93 16.80
CA ALA A 219 -4.23 -2.17 16.21
C ALA A 219 -3.56 -2.47 14.84
N ALA A 220 -3.19 -1.44 14.10
CA ALA A 220 -2.60 -1.59 12.76
C ALA A 220 -1.23 -2.28 12.75
N VAL A 221 -0.58 -2.45 13.91
CA VAL A 221 0.70 -3.17 14.02
C VAL A 221 0.55 -4.59 14.56
N GLU A 222 -0.66 -5.06 14.79
CA GLU A 222 -0.91 -6.45 15.18
C GLU A 222 -0.40 -7.42 14.11
N GLY A 223 0.27 -8.49 14.54
CA GLY A 223 0.87 -9.47 13.64
C GLY A 223 2.17 -9.03 12.95
N ALA A 224 2.66 -7.81 13.22
CA ALA A 224 3.94 -7.37 12.68
C ALA A 224 5.12 -8.16 13.27
N THR A 225 6.06 -8.54 12.42
CA THR A 225 7.28 -9.29 12.77
C THR A 225 8.53 -8.55 12.29
N PRO A 226 8.83 -7.35 12.85
CA PRO A 226 9.91 -6.51 12.34
C PRO A 226 11.28 -7.16 12.56
N LEU A 227 12.16 -6.98 11.58
CA LEU A 227 13.59 -7.22 11.72
C LEU A 227 14.22 -6.14 12.63
N ALA A 228 15.44 -6.36 13.10
CA ALA A 228 16.13 -5.40 13.98
C ALA A 228 16.16 -3.97 13.39
N GLY A 229 16.51 -3.83 12.11
CA GLY A 229 16.60 -2.55 11.42
C GLY A 229 15.25 -1.95 10.99
N THR A 230 14.12 -2.68 11.15
CA THR A 230 12.79 -2.19 10.76
C THR A 230 11.85 -1.90 11.93
N ARG A 231 12.29 -2.06 13.19
CA ARG A 231 11.46 -1.83 14.39
C ARG A 231 10.85 -0.42 14.43
N TYR A 232 11.57 0.57 13.94
CA TYR A 232 11.10 1.96 13.87
C TYR A 232 9.81 2.11 13.04
N LYS A 233 9.58 1.23 12.05
CA LYS A 233 8.36 1.27 11.22
C LYS A 233 7.09 0.99 12.01
N LEU A 234 7.16 0.27 13.13
CA LEU A 234 5.99 0.08 14.00
C LEU A 234 5.40 1.42 14.43
N GLN A 235 6.26 2.34 14.87
CA GLN A 235 5.81 3.69 15.25
C GLN A 235 5.33 4.50 14.05
N LEU A 236 5.98 4.35 12.89
CA LEU A 236 5.53 5.04 11.68
C LEU A 236 4.15 4.56 11.21
N VAL A 237 3.86 3.25 11.28
CA VAL A 237 2.52 2.70 10.96
C VAL A 237 1.46 3.28 11.89
N ARG A 238 1.71 3.28 13.23
CA ARG A 238 0.78 3.88 14.20
C ARG A 238 0.47 5.32 13.86
N VAL A 239 1.49 6.11 13.56
CA VAL A 239 1.34 7.54 13.22
C VAL A 239 0.63 7.71 11.89
N ALA A 240 1.00 6.95 10.85
CA ALA A 240 0.38 7.05 9.52
C ALA A 240 -1.12 6.73 9.57
N VAL A 241 -1.50 5.64 10.23
CA VAL A 241 -2.92 5.26 10.38
C VAL A 241 -3.68 6.31 11.19
N ARG A 242 -3.16 6.73 12.35
CA ARG A 242 -3.79 7.77 13.16
C ARG A 242 -4.03 9.05 12.37
N ARG A 243 -3.02 9.53 11.60
CA ARG A 243 -3.12 10.73 10.78
C ARG A 243 -4.12 10.56 9.63
N ALA A 244 -4.04 9.45 8.90
CA ALA A 244 -4.96 9.18 7.80
C ALA A 244 -6.42 9.14 8.28
N VAL A 245 -6.69 8.46 9.41
CA VAL A 245 -8.02 8.38 10.02
C VAL A 245 -8.50 9.77 10.48
N ALA A 246 -7.65 10.54 11.18
CA ALA A 246 -8.00 11.89 11.61
C ALA A 246 -8.27 12.84 10.42
N LYS A 247 -7.46 12.76 9.37
CA LYS A 247 -7.62 13.53 8.13
C LYS A 247 -8.93 13.17 7.41
N ALA A 248 -9.25 11.87 7.27
CA ALA A 248 -10.50 11.43 6.68
C ALA A 248 -11.71 11.92 7.49
N TRP A 249 -11.61 11.99 8.81
CA TRP A 249 -12.67 12.53 9.66
C TRP A 249 -12.83 14.05 9.54
N GLY A 250 -11.85 14.77 8.99
CA GLY A 250 -11.86 16.22 8.88
C GLY A 250 -11.30 16.94 10.11
N ARG A 251 -10.47 16.26 10.89
CA ARG A 251 -9.70 16.82 12.01
C ARG A 251 -8.20 16.69 11.70
N SER A 252 -7.69 17.62 10.92
CA SER A 252 -6.23 17.76 10.71
C SER A 252 -5.60 18.68 11.76
#